data_f336611a803b06ff89c4764e3e7ee4d5
#
_entry.id   f336611a803b06ff89c4764e3e7ee4d5
#
_cell.length_a   1.000
_cell.length_b   1.000
_cell.length_c   1.000
_cell.angle_alpha   90.00
_cell.angle_beta   90.00
_cell.angle_gamma   90.00
#
_symmetry.space_group_name_H-M   'P 1'
#
loop_
_entity.id
_entity.type
_entity.pdbx_description
1 polymer ?
#
loop_
_entity_poly.entity_id
_entity_poly.type
_entity_poly.pdbx_seq_one_letter_code
_entity_poly.pdbx_strand_id
1 'polypeptide(L)'
;MTIVHITYHDETNIGSCPIGQTGGFENADGNGEIHCFRIFDGVGIMLMQLEMGSYTEIRTQVGVLEVNFCINGRFETSFSMRSHVLLKPGDMAISCYDGLHGTKSESHFPLGYYEGLCLEIDPAAAGHWVRLNAPAFPIDFTALKQNLLGSKWYMVGPAGLRCEHVFRELYESTSYAERGFLQLKVLELMLLLGRIPQERAADPYCSAEQTALAHHLRDHLLTNREGYVSLAQLAAEHAISVSHLQKLFKQVYGVPVYRYIKEYHLEQAAVELVRSRKPITEIAQHAGYDNASKFSESFKKRYGKTPSRYRADKTNAVKRSIETKTE
;
A
#
# COMPACT_ATOMS: atom_id res chain seq x y z
N MET A 1 3.46 0.48 -24.77
CA MET A 1 4.87 0.46 -24.29
C MET A 1 4.78 0.85 -22.82
N THR A 2 5.10 -0.07 -21.95
CA THR A 2 5.01 0.10 -20.50
C THR A 2 6.25 0.84 -20.03
N ILE A 3 6.10 1.92 -19.26
CA ILE A 3 7.22 2.70 -18.78
C ILE A 3 7.03 2.98 -17.28
N VAL A 4 7.86 2.35 -16.45
CA VAL A 4 8.05 2.75 -15.06
C VAL A 4 9.27 3.65 -15.00
N HIS A 5 9.08 4.93 -14.68
CA HIS A 5 10.18 5.87 -14.50
C HIS A 5 10.64 5.83 -13.05
N ILE A 6 11.90 5.47 -12.83
CA ILE A 6 12.52 5.54 -11.51
C ILE A 6 13.46 6.74 -11.49
N THR A 7 13.19 7.69 -10.62
CA THR A 7 14.00 8.89 -10.44
C THR A 7 14.70 8.82 -9.08
N TYR A 8 16.04 8.92 -9.10
CA TYR A 8 16.85 8.94 -7.89
C TYR A 8 17.23 10.40 -7.56
N HIS A 9 16.94 10.81 -6.34
CA HIS A 9 17.24 12.15 -5.81
C HIS A 9 18.42 12.09 -4.83
N ASP A 10 19.57 11.58 -5.27
CA ASP A 10 20.80 11.59 -4.46
C ASP A 10 21.85 12.43 -5.17
N GLU A 11 22.43 13.40 -4.46
CA GLU A 11 23.49 14.30 -5.00
C GLU A 11 24.82 13.56 -5.23
N THR A 12 24.98 12.33 -4.76
CA THR A 12 26.28 11.64 -4.72
C THR A 12 26.42 10.39 -5.58
N ASN A 13 25.33 9.80 -6.10
CA ASN A 13 25.44 8.60 -6.93
C ASN A 13 24.27 8.42 -7.89
N ILE A 14 24.55 8.59 -9.17
CA ILE A 14 23.62 8.31 -10.26
C ILE A 14 23.59 6.78 -10.47
N GLY A 15 22.51 6.12 -10.06
CA GLY A 15 22.22 4.77 -10.53
C GLY A 15 21.98 3.65 -9.50
N SER A 16 21.80 3.94 -8.21
CA SER A 16 21.39 2.91 -7.25
C SER A 16 20.25 3.41 -6.38
N CYS A 17 19.24 2.56 -6.16
CA CYS A 17 18.28 2.74 -5.07
C CYS A 17 19.04 2.96 -3.76
N PRO A 18 18.62 3.88 -2.86
CA PRO A 18 19.43 4.32 -1.73
C PRO A 18 19.91 3.21 -0.80
N ILE A 19 19.25 2.05 -0.79
CA ILE A 19 19.58 0.97 0.15
C ILE A 19 19.41 -0.42 -0.44
N GLY A 20 18.36 -0.65 -1.25
CA GLY A 20 18.09 -1.92 -1.87
C GLY A 20 18.11 -1.77 -3.39
N GLN A 21 18.89 -2.57 -4.08
CA GLN A 21 18.58 -2.82 -5.45
C GLN A 21 17.33 -3.71 -5.47
N THR A 22 16.14 -3.10 -5.55
CA THR A 22 15.08 -3.78 -6.27
C THR A 22 15.71 -4.14 -7.61
N GLY A 23 15.87 -5.41 -7.91
CA GLY A 23 16.54 -5.88 -9.12
C GLY A 23 15.83 -5.50 -10.42
N GLY A 24 14.78 -4.68 -10.31
CA GLY A 24 13.97 -4.13 -11.37
C GLY A 24 12.51 -4.57 -11.30
N PHE A 25 11.71 -3.86 -12.05
CA PHE A 25 10.30 -4.17 -12.28
C PHE A 25 10.17 -4.82 -13.66
N GLU A 26 9.68 -6.06 -13.70
CA GLU A 26 9.40 -6.80 -14.92
C GLU A 26 7.89 -6.88 -15.16
N ASN A 27 7.49 -7.10 -16.41
CA ASN A 27 6.10 -7.37 -16.81
C ASN A 27 5.07 -6.31 -16.33
N ALA A 28 5.50 -5.06 -16.16
CA ALA A 28 4.59 -3.99 -15.79
C ALA A 28 3.60 -3.70 -16.95
N ASP A 29 2.31 -3.56 -16.63
CA ASP A 29 1.23 -3.32 -17.60
C ASP A 29 0.61 -1.93 -17.43
N GLY A 30 1.39 -0.87 -17.59
CA GLY A 30 0.94 0.50 -17.41
C GLY A 30 2.08 1.48 -17.27
N ASN A 31 1.82 2.60 -16.63
CA ASN A 31 2.80 3.66 -16.39
C ASN A 31 2.96 3.88 -14.88
N GLY A 32 4.12 4.40 -14.48
CA GLY A 32 4.34 4.74 -13.09
C GLY A 32 5.57 5.59 -12.88
N GLU A 33 5.54 6.37 -11.82
CA GLU A 33 6.68 7.14 -11.33
C GLU A 33 7.05 6.64 -9.94
N ILE A 34 8.34 6.38 -9.73
CA ILE A 34 8.93 6.02 -8.45
C ILE A 34 10.06 7.01 -8.18
N HIS A 35 9.96 7.74 -7.09
CA HIS A 35 10.96 8.70 -6.66
C HIS A 35 11.68 8.16 -5.43
N CYS A 36 12.99 7.96 -5.53
CA CYS A 36 13.83 7.41 -4.48
C CYS A 36 14.68 8.50 -3.84
N PHE A 37 14.66 8.57 -2.51
CA PHE A 37 15.37 9.57 -1.71
C PHE A 37 16.21 8.88 -0.64
N ARG A 38 17.50 9.20 -0.56
CA ARG A 38 18.35 8.79 0.57
C ARG A 38 18.15 9.76 1.74
N ILE A 39 17.68 9.27 2.87
CA ILE A 39 17.44 10.10 4.06
C ILE A 39 18.70 10.20 4.90
N PHE A 40 19.29 9.05 5.23
CA PHE A 40 20.61 8.90 5.85
C PHE A 40 21.17 7.51 5.53
N ASP A 41 22.40 7.26 5.97
CA ASP A 41 23.02 5.96 5.69
C ASP A 41 22.22 4.81 6.30
N GLY A 42 21.87 3.85 5.47
CA GLY A 42 20.98 2.75 5.83
C GLY A 42 19.49 3.05 5.81
N VAL A 43 19.02 4.25 5.39
CA VAL A 43 17.59 4.54 5.26
C VAL A 43 17.27 5.33 3.99
N GLY A 44 16.35 4.78 3.20
CA GLY A 44 15.77 5.42 2.00
C GLY A 44 14.26 5.43 2.02
N ILE A 45 13.69 6.35 1.23
CA ILE A 45 12.26 6.45 0.98
C ILE A 45 12.02 6.30 -0.52
N MET A 46 11.04 5.48 -0.89
CA MET A 46 10.47 5.44 -2.23
C MET A 46 9.04 5.97 -2.18
N LEU A 47 8.75 6.98 -2.99
CA LEU A 47 7.40 7.44 -3.27
C LEU A 47 6.93 6.79 -4.57
N MET A 48 5.79 6.13 -4.53
CA MET A 48 5.22 5.39 -5.65
C MET A 48 3.92 6.04 -6.10
N GLN A 49 3.83 6.35 -7.40
CA GLN A 49 2.63 6.80 -8.09
C GLN A 49 2.47 5.95 -9.34
N LEU A 50 1.63 4.93 -9.27
CA LEU A 50 1.51 3.90 -10.29
C LEU A 50 0.12 3.93 -10.93
N GLU A 51 0.07 3.91 -12.25
CA GLU A 51 -1.13 3.77 -13.08
C GLU A 51 -1.01 2.50 -13.92
N MET A 52 -1.18 1.36 -13.28
CA MET A 52 -1.00 0.03 -13.88
C MET A 52 -1.84 -1.02 -13.18
N GLY A 53 -2.05 -2.17 -13.82
CA GLY A 53 -2.73 -3.32 -13.24
C GLY A 53 -1.79 -4.23 -12.45
N SER A 54 -0.55 -4.39 -12.91
CA SER A 54 0.41 -5.29 -12.26
C SER A 54 1.87 -4.99 -12.58
N TYR A 55 2.77 -5.51 -11.77
CA TYR A 55 4.19 -5.67 -12.08
C TYR A 55 4.79 -6.87 -11.33
N THR A 56 5.95 -7.32 -11.78
CA THR A 56 6.78 -8.30 -11.07
C THR A 56 7.98 -7.59 -10.47
N GLU A 57 8.17 -7.73 -9.18
CA GLU A 57 9.33 -7.22 -8.46
C GLU A 57 10.36 -8.33 -8.25
N ILE A 58 11.64 -8.02 -8.49
CA ILE A 58 12.76 -8.91 -8.23
C ILE A 58 13.53 -8.36 -7.03
N ARG A 59 13.63 -9.16 -5.97
CA ARG A 59 14.37 -8.81 -4.74
C ARG A 59 15.74 -9.46 -4.75
N THR A 60 16.75 -8.68 -4.49
CA THR A 60 18.15 -9.15 -4.51
C THR A 60 18.84 -9.01 -3.16
N GLN A 61 18.35 -8.17 -2.26
CA GLN A 61 18.99 -7.94 -0.96
C GLN A 61 18.27 -8.66 0.18
N VAL A 62 19.07 -9.38 0.96
CA VAL A 62 18.65 -10.07 2.18
C VAL A 62 18.86 -9.17 3.39
N GLY A 63 17.91 -9.17 4.33
CA GLY A 63 18.05 -8.48 5.61
C GLY A 63 17.56 -7.04 5.65
N VAL A 64 17.22 -6.44 4.50
CA VAL A 64 16.58 -5.11 4.43
C VAL A 64 15.16 -5.20 4.98
N LEU A 65 14.84 -4.29 5.90
CA LEU A 65 13.50 -4.12 6.42
C LEU A 65 12.76 -3.11 5.54
N GLU A 66 11.65 -3.54 4.96
CA GLU A 66 10.76 -2.69 4.16
C GLU A 66 9.52 -2.35 4.97
N VAL A 67 9.15 -1.07 4.97
CA VAL A 67 7.93 -0.57 5.60
C VAL A 67 7.11 0.16 4.54
N ASN A 68 6.12 -0.52 4.02
CA ASN A 68 5.21 0.00 2.99
C ASN A 68 3.97 0.62 3.63
N PHE A 69 3.54 1.77 3.17
CA PHE A 69 2.31 2.43 3.58
C PHE A 69 1.46 2.82 2.37
N CYS A 70 0.20 2.40 2.38
CA CYS A 70 -0.75 2.72 1.32
C CYS A 70 -1.42 4.07 1.59
N ILE A 71 -1.21 5.03 0.70
CA ILE A 71 -1.87 6.35 0.71
C ILE A 71 -3.23 6.26 0.03
N ASN A 72 -3.26 5.76 -1.21
CA ASN A 72 -4.47 5.59 -2.01
C ASN A 72 -4.36 4.33 -2.90
N GLY A 73 -5.49 3.84 -3.36
CA GLY A 73 -5.55 2.65 -4.20
C GLY A 73 -5.52 1.35 -3.40
N ARG A 74 -5.16 0.28 -4.07
CA ARG A 74 -4.95 -1.04 -3.48
C ARG A 74 -3.70 -1.67 -4.06
N PHE A 75 -2.95 -2.31 -3.19
CA PHE A 75 -1.78 -3.09 -3.54
C PHE A 75 -1.98 -4.52 -3.03
N GLU A 76 -1.96 -5.46 -3.95
CA GLU A 76 -2.00 -6.89 -3.64
C GLU A 76 -0.71 -7.51 -4.14
N THR A 77 -0.02 -8.25 -3.30
CA THR A 77 1.18 -8.97 -3.72
C THR A 77 1.13 -10.43 -3.28
N SER A 78 1.55 -11.29 -4.20
CA SER A 78 1.67 -12.73 -3.98
C SER A 78 3.13 -13.12 -4.04
N PHE A 79 3.58 -13.81 -3.00
CA PHE A 79 4.93 -14.35 -2.96
C PHE A 79 4.91 -15.82 -3.33
N SER A 80 5.94 -16.33 -3.98
CA SER A 80 6.04 -17.69 -4.53
C SER A 80 5.79 -18.83 -3.53
N MET A 81 5.72 -18.55 -2.25
CA MET A 81 5.53 -19.53 -1.17
C MET A 81 4.23 -19.34 -0.38
N ARG A 82 3.10 -19.06 -1.04
CA ARG A 82 1.75 -19.16 -0.43
C ARG A 82 1.30 -17.97 0.43
N SER A 83 1.98 -16.85 0.39
CA SER A 83 1.58 -15.65 1.15
C SER A 83 0.98 -14.62 0.22
N HIS A 84 -0.18 -14.11 0.60
CA HIS A 84 -0.86 -13.02 -0.08
C HIS A 84 -1.00 -11.84 0.86
N VAL A 85 -0.59 -10.68 0.39
CA VAL A 85 -0.63 -9.43 1.14
C VAL A 85 -1.56 -8.47 0.43
N LEU A 86 -2.47 -7.86 1.16
CA LEU A 86 -3.34 -6.79 0.68
C LEU A 86 -3.11 -5.55 1.52
N LEU A 87 -2.75 -4.45 0.86
CA LEU A 87 -2.76 -3.12 1.45
C LEU A 87 -3.90 -2.29 0.88
N LYS A 88 -4.59 -1.60 1.75
CA LYS A 88 -5.60 -0.58 1.44
C LYS A 88 -5.20 0.75 2.10
N PRO A 89 -5.80 1.88 1.73
CA PRO A 89 -5.48 3.17 2.32
C PRO A 89 -5.51 3.15 3.86
N GLY A 90 -4.40 3.59 4.48
CA GLY A 90 -4.17 3.58 5.92
C GLY A 90 -3.58 2.28 6.49
N ASP A 91 -3.38 1.25 5.66
CA ASP A 91 -2.66 0.05 6.06
C ASP A 91 -1.15 0.20 5.81
N MET A 92 -0.37 -0.50 6.64
CA MET A 92 1.06 -0.69 6.41
C MET A 92 1.38 -2.18 6.32
N ALA A 93 2.40 -2.50 5.52
CA ALA A 93 3.05 -3.79 5.50
C ALA A 93 4.51 -3.62 5.90
N ILE A 94 4.99 -4.51 6.74
CA ILE A 94 6.40 -4.58 7.11
C ILE A 94 6.90 -5.93 6.67
N SER A 95 8.00 -5.95 5.91
CA SER A 95 8.63 -7.16 5.42
C SER A 95 10.15 -7.11 5.58
N CYS A 96 10.75 -8.29 5.69
CA CYS A 96 12.19 -8.44 5.65
C CYS A 96 12.50 -9.71 4.86
N TYR A 97 13.03 -9.52 3.66
CA TYR A 97 13.41 -10.64 2.82
C TYR A 97 14.63 -11.38 3.42
N ASP A 98 14.49 -12.68 3.58
CA ASP A 98 15.48 -13.55 4.24
C ASP A 98 16.24 -14.48 3.27
N GLY A 99 15.97 -14.34 1.98
CA GLY A 99 16.54 -15.21 0.94
C GLY A 99 15.83 -16.54 0.75
N LEU A 100 14.89 -16.90 1.64
CA LEU A 100 14.18 -18.20 1.62
C LEU A 100 12.79 -18.11 0.98
N HIS A 101 12.15 -16.94 1.07
CA HIS A 101 10.76 -16.73 0.68
C HIS A 101 10.57 -16.23 -0.77
N GLY A 102 11.46 -16.64 -1.67
CA GLY A 102 11.39 -16.32 -3.10
C GLY A 102 12.01 -14.97 -3.46
N THR A 103 12.57 -14.91 -4.66
CA THR A 103 13.20 -13.70 -5.20
C THR A 103 12.26 -12.86 -6.02
N LYS A 104 11.08 -13.40 -6.39
CA LYS A 104 10.08 -12.71 -7.20
C LYS A 104 8.76 -12.60 -6.44
N SER A 105 8.15 -11.43 -6.53
CA SER A 105 6.78 -11.18 -6.09
C SER A 105 5.97 -10.62 -7.24
N GLU A 106 4.73 -11.10 -7.38
CA GLU A 106 3.76 -10.54 -8.32
C GLU A 106 2.85 -9.58 -7.58
N SER A 107 2.86 -8.35 -8.03
CA SER A 107 2.08 -7.26 -7.44
C SER A 107 0.96 -6.86 -8.38
N HIS A 108 -0.24 -6.72 -7.85
CA HIS A 108 -1.44 -6.34 -8.57
C HIS A 108 -2.06 -5.09 -7.96
N PHE A 109 -2.56 -4.23 -8.82
CA PHE A 109 -3.29 -3.02 -8.46
C PHE A 109 -4.73 -3.12 -8.96
N PRO A 110 -5.66 -3.71 -8.18
CA PRO A 110 -7.03 -4.00 -8.66
C PRO A 110 -7.80 -2.78 -9.14
N LEU A 111 -7.42 -1.59 -8.67
CA LEU A 111 -8.02 -0.33 -9.10
C LEU A 111 -7.33 0.28 -10.33
N GLY A 112 -6.28 -0.35 -10.87
CA GLY A 112 -5.43 0.21 -11.92
C GLY A 112 -4.62 1.43 -11.48
N TYR A 113 -4.47 1.63 -10.17
CA TYR A 113 -3.85 2.81 -9.60
C TYR A 113 -3.40 2.55 -8.15
N TYR A 114 -2.23 3.08 -7.81
CA TYR A 114 -1.67 3.01 -6.45
C TYR A 114 -0.81 4.23 -6.13
N GLU A 115 -1.00 4.79 -4.94
CA GLU A 115 -0.08 5.75 -4.33
C GLU A 115 0.39 5.19 -2.98
N GLY A 116 1.68 5.21 -2.77
CA GLY A 116 2.26 4.68 -1.54
C GLY A 116 3.66 5.20 -1.26
N LEU A 117 4.09 4.92 -0.05
CA LEU A 117 5.44 5.20 0.43
C LEU A 117 6.04 3.90 0.94
N CYS A 118 7.27 3.62 0.53
CA CYS A 118 8.08 2.54 1.09
C CYS A 118 9.34 3.12 1.74
N LEU A 119 9.58 2.76 3.01
CA LEU A 119 10.88 2.94 3.63
C LEU A 119 11.67 1.64 3.48
N GLU A 120 12.89 1.76 3.00
CA GLU A 120 13.89 0.69 3.01
C GLU A 120 14.91 0.98 4.11
N ILE A 121 15.18 0.00 4.94
CA ILE A 121 16.05 0.14 6.11
C ILE A 121 17.05 -1.02 6.12
N ASP A 122 18.33 -0.70 5.99
CA ASP A 122 19.42 -1.59 6.38
C ASP A 122 19.64 -1.45 7.89
N PRO A 123 19.28 -2.45 8.73
CA PRO A 123 19.35 -2.31 10.18
C PRO A 123 20.76 -2.04 10.70
N ALA A 124 21.78 -2.56 10.03
CA ALA A 124 23.19 -2.41 10.46
C ALA A 124 23.70 -1.00 10.18
N ALA A 125 23.53 -0.52 8.94
CA ALA A 125 23.95 0.81 8.53
C ALA A 125 23.15 1.90 9.24
N ALA A 126 21.80 1.77 9.30
CA ALA A 126 20.95 2.69 10.02
C ALA A 126 21.27 2.78 11.52
N GLY A 127 21.52 1.63 12.16
CA GLY A 127 21.94 1.57 13.57
C GLY A 127 23.30 2.24 13.80
N HIS A 128 24.25 2.08 12.88
CA HIS A 128 25.53 2.78 12.94
C HIS A 128 25.36 4.28 12.83
N TRP A 129 24.57 4.74 11.85
CA TRP A 129 24.30 6.16 11.64
C TRP A 129 23.64 6.81 12.86
N VAL A 130 22.61 6.16 13.45
CA VAL A 130 21.90 6.69 14.64
C VAL A 130 22.85 6.82 15.82
N ARG A 131 23.69 5.84 16.08
CA ARG A 131 24.67 5.91 17.19
C ARG A 131 25.62 7.10 17.05
N LEU A 132 26.01 7.47 15.84
CA LEU A 132 26.94 8.57 15.59
C LEU A 132 26.26 9.96 15.54
N ASN A 133 25.09 10.06 14.94
CA ASN A 133 24.47 11.34 14.59
C ASN A 133 23.26 11.69 15.45
N ALA A 134 22.63 10.70 16.08
CA ALA A 134 21.41 10.86 16.86
C ALA A 134 21.42 9.98 18.14
N PRO A 135 22.48 10.02 18.97
CA PRO A 135 22.65 9.11 20.12
C PRO A 135 21.57 9.27 21.21
N ALA A 136 20.85 10.39 21.21
CA ALA A 136 19.73 10.61 22.12
C ALA A 136 18.47 9.79 21.77
N PHE A 137 18.41 9.18 20.57
CA PHE A 137 17.30 8.35 20.17
C PHE A 137 17.61 6.87 20.43
N PRO A 138 16.89 6.20 21.35
CA PRO A 138 17.15 4.81 21.71
C PRO A 138 16.54 3.84 20.68
N ILE A 139 17.02 3.88 19.45
CA ILE A 139 16.52 3.05 18.35
C ILE A 139 17.50 1.91 18.10
N ASP A 140 17.07 0.69 18.42
CA ASP A 140 17.74 -0.54 18.02
C ASP A 140 16.96 -1.19 16.87
N PHE A 141 17.50 -1.08 15.65
CA PHE A 141 16.85 -1.60 14.45
C PHE A 141 16.76 -3.13 14.42
N THR A 142 17.70 -3.83 15.09
CA THR A 142 17.65 -5.29 15.21
C THR A 142 16.51 -5.70 16.14
N ALA A 143 16.41 -5.05 17.29
CA ALA A 143 15.30 -5.25 18.22
C ALA A 143 13.96 -4.82 17.59
N LEU A 144 13.92 -3.72 16.82
CA LEU A 144 12.76 -3.26 16.08
C LEU A 144 12.26 -4.34 15.12
N LYS A 145 13.14 -4.90 14.29
CA LYS A 145 12.81 -6.02 13.37
C LYS A 145 12.25 -7.20 14.16
N GLN A 146 12.92 -7.61 15.23
CA GLN A 146 12.49 -8.74 16.07
C GLN A 146 11.14 -8.49 16.73
N ASN A 147 10.89 -7.28 17.21
CA ASN A 147 9.61 -6.90 17.83
C ASN A 147 8.46 -6.85 16.84
N LEU A 148 8.70 -6.39 15.61
CA LEU A 148 7.68 -6.27 14.58
C LEU A 148 7.37 -7.61 13.91
N LEU A 149 8.39 -8.39 13.58
CA LEU A 149 8.25 -9.59 12.76
C LEU A 149 8.37 -10.89 13.57
N GLY A 150 9.14 -10.91 14.66
CA GLY A 150 9.43 -12.14 15.40
C GLY A 150 10.10 -13.19 14.50
N SER A 151 9.46 -14.34 14.38
CA SER A 151 9.87 -15.41 13.45
C SER A 151 9.25 -15.29 12.05
N LYS A 152 8.40 -14.27 11.83
CA LYS A 152 7.76 -14.01 10.53
C LYS A 152 8.66 -13.17 9.67
N TRP A 153 8.48 -13.25 8.36
CA TRP A 153 9.20 -12.40 7.41
C TRP A 153 8.37 -11.21 6.93
N TYR A 154 7.06 -11.14 7.26
CA TYR A 154 6.19 -10.00 7.00
C TYR A 154 5.05 -9.87 8.00
N MET A 155 4.48 -8.67 8.09
CA MET A 155 3.23 -8.35 8.77
C MET A 155 2.45 -7.32 7.98
N VAL A 156 1.11 -7.33 8.10
CA VAL A 156 0.22 -6.35 7.49
C VAL A 156 -0.87 -5.96 8.48
N GLY A 157 -1.23 -4.69 8.47
CA GLY A 157 -2.35 -4.19 9.26
C GLY A 157 -2.49 -2.67 9.25
N PRO A 158 -3.50 -2.13 9.93
CA PRO A 158 -3.65 -0.69 10.05
C PRO A 158 -2.42 -0.07 10.72
N ALA A 159 -1.90 1.01 10.13
CA ALA A 159 -0.75 1.73 10.70
C ALA A 159 -1.08 2.36 12.08
N GLY A 160 -2.35 2.66 12.31
CA GLY A 160 -2.81 3.41 13.46
C GLY A 160 -2.56 4.91 13.31
N LEU A 161 -3.39 5.71 13.99
CA LEU A 161 -3.46 7.16 13.74
C LEU A 161 -2.12 7.90 13.81
N ARG A 162 -1.24 7.51 14.75
CA ARG A 162 0.06 8.20 14.92
C ARG A 162 1.02 7.87 13.79
N CYS A 163 1.19 6.59 13.45
CA CYS A 163 2.06 6.20 12.33
C CYS A 163 1.48 6.71 11.00
N GLU A 164 0.16 6.61 10.79
CA GLU A 164 -0.51 7.14 9.60
C GLU A 164 -0.24 8.63 9.40
N HIS A 165 -0.30 9.43 10.48
CA HIS A 165 0.00 10.86 10.41
C HIS A 165 1.43 11.10 9.93
N VAL A 166 2.43 10.43 10.50
CA VAL A 166 3.84 10.58 10.11
C VAL A 166 4.09 10.09 8.68
N PHE A 167 3.48 8.97 8.27
CA PHE A 167 3.58 8.50 6.88
C PHE A 167 3.03 9.51 5.87
N ARG A 168 1.89 10.15 6.18
CA ARG A 168 1.30 11.18 5.31
C ARG A 168 2.18 12.42 5.23
N GLU A 169 2.72 12.89 6.35
CA GLU A 169 3.68 14.00 6.36
C GLU A 169 4.92 13.67 5.55
N LEU A 170 5.49 12.47 5.68
CA LEU A 170 6.62 12.02 4.86
C LEU A 170 6.25 12.02 3.38
N TYR A 171 5.10 11.42 3.01
CA TYR A 171 4.66 11.36 1.61
C TYR A 171 4.48 12.75 1.00
N GLU A 172 3.87 13.69 1.73
CA GLU A 172 3.60 15.04 1.25
C GLU A 172 4.85 15.90 1.18
N SER A 173 5.82 15.71 2.08
CA SER A 173 6.97 16.60 2.24
C SER A 173 8.28 16.10 1.63
N THR A 174 8.42 14.81 1.32
CA THR A 174 9.72 14.23 0.90
C THR A 174 10.31 14.93 -0.33
N SER A 175 9.49 15.46 -1.24
CA SER A 175 9.96 16.10 -2.48
C SER A 175 10.48 17.52 -2.30
N TYR A 176 10.20 18.19 -1.18
CA TYR A 176 10.54 19.60 -0.98
C TYR A 176 11.09 19.96 0.40
N ALA A 177 10.96 19.06 1.40
CA ALA A 177 11.41 19.36 2.75
C ALA A 177 12.93 19.23 2.88
N GLU A 178 13.48 19.98 3.82
CA GLU A 178 14.89 19.86 4.20
C GLU A 178 15.20 18.46 4.75
N ARG A 179 16.38 17.96 4.42
CA ARG A 179 16.85 16.62 4.83
C ARG A 179 16.74 16.37 6.33
N GLY A 180 17.06 17.37 7.16
CA GLY A 180 16.97 17.28 8.62
C GLY A 180 15.54 17.03 9.11
N PHE A 181 14.55 17.65 8.46
CA PHE A 181 13.13 17.40 8.77
C PHE A 181 12.74 15.94 8.45
N LEU A 182 13.14 15.45 7.29
CA LEU A 182 12.86 14.06 6.89
C LEU A 182 13.53 13.05 7.82
N GLN A 183 14.78 13.32 8.24
CA GLN A 183 15.50 12.52 9.23
C GLN A 183 14.74 12.45 10.55
N LEU A 184 14.26 13.59 11.06
CA LEU A 184 13.47 13.66 12.29
C LEU A 184 12.18 12.83 12.17
N LYS A 185 11.47 12.96 11.04
CA LYS A 185 10.22 12.20 10.81
C LYS A 185 10.44 10.71 10.70
N VAL A 186 11.53 10.26 10.08
CA VAL A 186 11.90 8.85 10.04
C VAL A 186 12.23 8.33 11.45
N LEU A 187 13.00 9.07 12.24
CA LEU A 187 13.32 8.70 13.63
C LEU A 187 12.04 8.63 14.49
N GLU A 188 11.14 9.59 14.35
CA GLU A 188 9.82 9.57 15.01
C GLU A 188 9.04 8.30 14.63
N LEU A 189 8.98 7.96 13.35
CA LEU A 189 8.30 6.76 12.88
C LEU A 189 8.91 5.49 13.48
N MET A 190 10.24 5.37 13.53
CA MET A 190 10.92 4.22 14.12
C MET A 190 10.58 4.04 15.61
N LEU A 191 10.52 5.14 16.37
CA LEU A 191 10.10 5.11 17.77
C LEU A 191 8.63 4.68 17.93
N LEU A 192 7.75 5.10 17.03
CA LEU A 192 6.34 4.69 17.03
C LEU A 192 6.18 3.21 16.67
N LEU A 193 6.88 2.74 15.64
CA LEU A 193 6.88 1.34 15.21
C LEU A 193 7.39 0.41 16.32
N GLY A 194 8.43 0.83 17.06
CA GLY A 194 8.96 0.07 18.20
C GLY A 194 7.97 -0.13 19.36
N ARG A 195 6.85 0.58 19.36
CA ARG A 195 5.77 0.45 20.37
C ARG A 195 4.58 -0.40 19.90
N ILE A 196 4.64 -0.92 18.69
CA ILE A 196 3.57 -1.79 18.16
C ILE A 196 3.68 -3.16 18.81
N PRO A 197 2.61 -3.67 19.47
CA PRO A 197 2.64 -5.02 20.05
C PRO A 197 2.71 -6.10 18.96
N GLN A 198 3.49 -7.15 19.22
CA GLN A 198 3.69 -8.32 18.34
C GLN A 198 2.38 -9.07 17.96
N GLU A 199 1.36 -8.98 18.78
CA GLU A 199 0.11 -9.73 18.63
C GLU A 199 -0.76 -9.31 17.43
N ARG A 200 -0.41 -8.24 16.73
CA ARG A 200 -1.22 -7.71 15.59
C ARG A 200 -1.04 -8.46 14.28
N ALA A 201 -0.08 -9.32 14.16
CA ALA A 201 0.14 -10.08 12.92
C ALA A 201 -0.79 -11.30 12.90
N ALA A 202 -1.99 -11.14 12.32
CA ALA A 202 -2.79 -12.30 11.95
C ALA A 202 -1.98 -13.16 10.99
N ASP A 203 -1.91 -14.46 11.25
CA ASP A 203 -1.25 -15.43 10.39
C ASP A 203 -2.21 -15.77 9.24
N PRO A 204 -2.03 -15.27 8.03
CA PRO A 204 -2.89 -15.63 6.91
C PRO A 204 -2.38 -16.91 6.24
N TYR A 205 -2.35 -18.03 6.96
CA TYR A 205 -2.08 -19.32 6.35
C TYR A 205 -3.29 -19.78 5.52
N CYS A 206 -3.34 -19.30 4.27
CA CYS A 206 -4.16 -19.91 3.24
C CYS A 206 -3.26 -20.75 2.33
N SER A 207 -3.73 -21.94 1.90
CA SER A 207 -3.03 -22.69 0.85
C SER A 207 -3.09 -21.89 -0.47
N ALA A 208 -2.17 -22.18 -1.42
CA ALA A 208 -2.20 -21.55 -2.74
C ALA A 208 -3.56 -21.72 -3.43
N GLU A 209 -4.19 -22.89 -3.27
CA GLU A 209 -5.53 -23.19 -3.81
C GLU A 209 -6.62 -22.34 -3.15
N GLN A 210 -6.55 -22.17 -1.82
CA GLN A 210 -7.47 -21.32 -1.08
C GLN A 210 -7.32 -19.85 -1.47
N THR A 211 -6.08 -19.39 -1.66
CA THR A 211 -5.80 -18.03 -2.12
C THR A 211 -6.30 -17.82 -3.54
N ALA A 212 -6.01 -18.74 -4.46
CA ALA A 212 -6.51 -18.69 -5.84
C ALA A 212 -8.05 -18.70 -5.90
N LEU A 213 -8.71 -19.52 -5.07
CA LEU A 213 -10.16 -19.52 -4.95
C LEU A 213 -10.69 -18.16 -4.46
N ALA A 214 -10.07 -17.58 -3.43
CA ALA A 214 -10.48 -16.28 -2.92
C ALA A 214 -10.31 -15.17 -3.96
N HIS A 215 -9.24 -15.21 -4.78
CA HIS A 215 -9.04 -14.28 -5.90
C HIS A 215 -10.12 -14.46 -6.96
N HIS A 216 -10.41 -15.70 -7.37
CA HIS A 216 -11.47 -15.98 -8.34
C HIS A 216 -12.84 -15.47 -7.86
N LEU A 217 -13.16 -15.72 -6.58
CA LEU A 217 -14.38 -15.20 -5.95
C LEU A 217 -14.44 -13.68 -5.97
N ARG A 218 -13.32 -13.01 -5.65
CA ARG A 218 -13.21 -11.55 -5.72
C ARG A 218 -13.47 -11.03 -7.13
N ASP A 219 -12.78 -11.60 -8.11
CA ASP A 219 -12.87 -11.15 -9.50
C ASP A 219 -14.28 -11.32 -10.04
N HIS A 220 -14.93 -12.45 -9.74
CA HIS A 220 -16.32 -12.69 -10.09
C HIS A 220 -17.27 -11.66 -9.47
N LEU A 221 -17.08 -11.33 -8.19
CA LEU A 221 -17.90 -10.35 -7.47
C LEU A 221 -17.67 -8.90 -7.96
N LEU A 222 -16.48 -8.58 -8.46
CA LEU A 222 -16.16 -7.24 -8.97
C LEU A 222 -16.52 -7.04 -10.43
N THR A 223 -16.56 -8.11 -11.24
CA THR A 223 -16.84 -8.04 -12.68
C THR A 223 -18.34 -8.02 -12.96
N ASN A 224 -19.15 -8.69 -12.14
CA ASN A 224 -20.61 -8.78 -12.32
C ASN A 224 -21.34 -7.53 -11.76
N ARG A 225 -21.22 -6.42 -12.47
CA ARG A 225 -21.88 -5.14 -12.11
C ARG A 225 -23.41 -5.14 -12.29
N GLU A 226 -23.96 -6.00 -13.15
CA GLU A 226 -25.38 -5.98 -13.55
C GLU A 226 -26.24 -7.04 -12.88
N GLY A 227 -25.66 -7.98 -12.16
CA GLY A 227 -26.40 -9.04 -11.48
C GLY A 227 -25.86 -9.25 -10.07
N TYR A 228 -26.72 -9.16 -9.08
CA TYR A 228 -26.42 -9.64 -7.74
C TYR A 228 -26.15 -11.16 -7.79
N VAL A 229 -24.88 -11.55 -8.05
CA VAL A 229 -24.50 -12.94 -7.80
C VAL A 229 -24.59 -13.14 -6.30
N SER A 230 -25.55 -13.94 -5.88
CA SER A 230 -25.70 -14.22 -4.46
C SER A 230 -24.50 -15.02 -3.99
N LEU A 231 -24.00 -14.74 -2.78
CA LEU A 231 -22.92 -15.56 -2.20
C LEU A 231 -23.29 -17.05 -2.15
N ALA A 232 -24.59 -17.37 -2.15
CA ALA A 232 -25.08 -18.74 -2.19
C ALA A 232 -24.85 -19.40 -3.57
N GLN A 233 -25.08 -18.66 -4.66
CA GLN A 233 -24.79 -19.16 -6.01
C GLN A 233 -23.28 -19.39 -6.18
N LEU A 234 -22.47 -18.41 -5.78
CA LEU A 234 -21.03 -18.48 -5.89
C LEU A 234 -20.44 -19.65 -5.04
N ALA A 235 -20.97 -19.86 -3.85
CA ALA A 235 -20.58 -20.97 -3.00
C ALA A 235 -20.96 -22.33 -3.63
N ALA A 236 -22.15 -22.41 -4.25
CA ALA A 236 -22.60 -23.62 -4.94
C ALA A 236 -21.75 -23.95 -6.17
N GLU A 237 -21.35 -22.96 -6.97
CA GLU A 237 -20.46 -23.13 -8.13
C GLU A 237 -19.11 -23.76 -7.75
N HIS A 238 -18.63 -23.46 -6.55
CA HIS A 238 -17.36 -23.98 -6.04
C HIS A 238 -17.52 -25.15 -5.05
N ALA A 239 -18.72 -25.72 -4.92
CA ALA A 239 -19.04 -26.83 -4.03
C ALA A 239 -18.62 -26.60 -2.56
N ILE A 240 -18.73 -25.34 -2.09
CA ILE A 240 -18.44 -24.93 -0.71
C ILE A 240 -19.68 -24.33 -0.05
N SER A 241 -19.71 -24.29 1.28
CA SER A 241 -20.76 -23.56 2.00
C SER A 241 -20.51 -22.04 1.98
N VAL A 242 -21.58 -21.25 2.09
CA VAL A 242 -21.47 -19.78 2.22
C VAL A 242 -20.60 -19.38 3.42
N SER A 243 -20.70 -20.11 4.52
CA SER A 243 -19.87 -19.88 5.71
C SER A 243 -18.39 -20.12 5.43
N HIS A 244 -18.08 -21.18 4.67
CA HIS A 244 -16.70 -21.47 4.25
C HIS A 244 -16.16 -20.36 3.34
N LEU A 245 -16.95 -19.93 2.34
CA LEU A 245 -16.62 -18.82 1.44
C LEU A 245 -16.31 -17.54 2.23
N GLN A 246 -17.20 -17.16 3.15
CA GLN A 246 -16.99 -15.96 3.99
C GLN A 246 -15.75 -16.06 4.87
N LYS A 247 -15.51 -17.24 5.47
CA LYS A 247 -14.32 -17.49 6.30
C LYS A 247 -13.05 -17.40 5.47
N LEU A 248 -13.01 -18.07 4.31
CA LEU A 248 -11.89 -18.05 3.37
C LEU A 248 -11.59 -16.64 2.90
N PHE A 249 -12.62 -15.92 2.45
CA PHE A 249 -12.46 -14.54 1.98
C PHE A 249 -11.91 -13.62 3.08
N LYS A 250 -12.45 -13.74 4.30
CA LYS A 250 -11.94 -12.98 5.44
C LYS A 250 -10.51 -13.38 5.81
N GLN A 251 -10.15 -14.64 5.65
CA GLN A 251 -8.80 -15.13 5.94
C GLN A 251 -7.78 -14.57 4.94
N VAL A 252 -8.11 -14.51 3.63
CA VAL A 252 -7.24 -13.97 2.58
C VAL A 252 -7.21 -12.43 2.62
N TYR A 253 -8.38 -11.78 2.72
CA TYR A 253 -8.50 -10.31 2.60
C TYR A 253 -8.62 -9.58 3.93
N GLY A 254 -8.61 -10.27 5.06
CA GLY A 254 -8.71 -9.67 6.40
C GLY A 254 -10.08 -9.09 6.77
N VAL A 255 -11.01 -9.00 5.81
CA VAL A 255 -12.34 -8.38 5.98
C VAL A 255 -13.44 -9.24 5.36
N PRO A 256 -14.69 -9.14 5.84
CA PRO A 256 -15.83 -9.83 5.24
C PRO A 256 -16.07 -9.39 3.80
N VAL A 257 -16.61 -10.29 2.95
CA VAL A 257 -16.89 -10.07 1.52
C VAL A 257 -17.62 -8.75 1.26
N TYR A 258 -18.76 -8.52 1.92
CA TYR A 258 -19.54 -7.31 1.71
C TYR A 258 -18.80 -6.02 2.07
N ARG A 259 -17.98 -6.08 3.10
CA ARG A 259 -17.15 -4.93 3.49
C ARG A 259 -16.08 -4.66 2.44
N TYR A 260 -15.44 -5.71 1.93
CA TYR A 260 -14.43 -5.60 0.87
C TYR A 260 -15.02 -4.95 -0.38
N ILE A 261 -16.16 -5.46 -0.87
CA ILE A 261 -16.84 -4.94 -2.07
C ILE A 261 -17.26 -3.49 -1.87
N LYS A 262 -17.86 -3.18 -0.71
CA LYS A 262 -18.27 -1.80 -0.39
C LYS A 262 -17.08 -0.84 -0.36
N GLU A 263 -15.98 -1.22 0.28
CA GLU A 263 -14.76 -0.42 0.33
C GLU A 263 -14.16 -0.26 -1.08
N TYR A 264 -14.13 -1.34 -1.87
CA TYR A 264 -13.68 -1.30 -3.26
C TYR A 264 -14.48 -0.30 -4.10
N HIS A 265 -15.81 -0.36 -4.07
CA HIS A 265 -16.65 0.57 -4.83
C HIS A 265 -16.48 2.03 -4.38
N LEU A 266 -16.29 2.28 -3.10
CA LEU A 266 -15.98 3.63 -2.60
C LEU A 266 -14.61 4.13 -3.07
N GLU A 267 -13.62 3.26 -3.17
CA GLU A 267 -12.29 3.59 -3.70
C GLU A 267 -12.34 3.87 -5.21
N GLN A 268 -13.05 3.03 -5.97
CA GLN A 268 -13.33 3.31 -7.40
C GLN A 268 -14.00 4.68 -7.58
N ALA A 269 -15.00 4.98 -6.76
CA ALA A 269 -15.67 6.26 -6.79
C ALA A 269 -14.73 7.43 -6.46
N ALA A 270 -13.79 7.25 -5.52
CA ALA A 270 -12.80 8.27 -5.19
C ALA A 270 -11.86 8.57 -6.38
N VAL A 271 -11.43 7.53 -7.10
CA VAL A 271 -10.65 7.67 -8.34
C VAL A 271 -11.48 8.37 -9.41
N GLU A 272 -12.72 7.93 -9.64
CA GLU A 272 -13.60 8.51 -10.67
C GLU A 272 -13.94 9.99 -10.38
N LEU A 273 -14.11 10.37 -9.09
CA LEU A 273 -14.30 11.76 -8.67
C LEU A 273 -13.16 12.68 -9.09
N VAL A 274 -11.92 12.19 -9.06
CA VAL A 274 -10.72 12.97 -9.42
C VAL A 274 -10.51 12.99 -10.93
N ARG A 275 -10.68 11.85 -11.60
CA ARG A 275 -10.35 11.66 -13.03
C ARG A 275 -11.46 12.05 -13.99
N SER A 276 -12.68 12.18 -13.53
CA SER A 276 -13.83 12.49 -14.38
C SER A 276 -14.58 13.74 -13.92
N ARG A 277 -15.34 14.36 -14.87
CA ARG A 277 -16.28 15.42 -14.56
C ARG A 277 -17.71 14.90 -14.40
N LYS A 278 -17.91 13.60 -14.28
CA LYS A 278 -19.23 13.00 -14.14
C LYS A 278 -19.99 13.54 -12.93
N PRO A 279 -21.32 13.64 -13.01
CA PRO A 279 -22.15 13.99 -11.86
C PRO A 279 -21.92 13.02 -10.69
N ILE A 280 -22.00 13.52 -9.47
CA ILE A 280 -21.84 12.69 -8.27
C ILE A 280 -22.91 11.61 -8.19
N THR A 281 -24.10 11.88 -8.71
CA THR A 281 -25.21 10.92 -8.81
C THR A 281 -24.87 9.73 -9.71
N GLU A 282 -24.21 9.96 -10.83
CA GLU A 282 -23.75 8.91 -11.74
C GLU A 282 -22.65 8.07 -11.09
N ILE A 283 -21.68 8.72 -10.44
CA ILE A 283 -20.61 8.02 -9.71
C ILE A 283 -21.20 7.19 -8.55
N ALA A 284 -22.22 7.70 -7.86
CA ALA A 284 -22.91 6.95 -6.82
C ALA A 284 -23.58 5.67 -7.37
N GLN A 285 -24.23 5.77 -8.54
CA GLN A 285 -24.82 4.60 -9.23
C GLN A 285 -23.74 3.58 -9.62
N HIS A 286 -22.62 4.03 -10.19
CA HIS A 286 -21.50 3.16 -10.52
C HIS A 286 -20.91 2.47 -9.28
N ALA A 287 -20.95 3.12 -8.13
CA ALA A 287 -20.54 2.56 -6.85
C ALA A 287 -21.62 1.66 -6.19
N GLY A 288 -22.71 1.36 -6.90
CA GLY A 288 -23.80 0.47 -6.43
C GLY A 288 -24.74 1.11 -5.42
N TYR A 289 -24.85 2.45 -5.43
CA TYR A 289 -25.78 3.16 -4.55
C TYR A 289 -26.97 3.70 -5.34
N ASP A 290 -28.19 3.26 -5.01
CA ASP A 290 -29.43 3.79 -5.58
C ASP A 290 -29.71 5.23 -5.11
N ASN A 291 -29.06 5.70 -4.04
CA ASN A 291 -29.27 7.00 -3.43
C ASN A 291 -27.96 7.73 -3.18
N ALA A 292 -27.79 8.87 -3.85
CA ALA A 292 -26.60 9.70 -3.74
C ALA A 292 -26.33 10.25 -2.32
N SER A 293 -27.37 10.39 -1.48
CA SER A 293 -27.20 10.81 -0.08
C SER A 293 -26.55 9.70 0.75
N LYS A 294 -26.99 8.44 0.58
CA LYS A 294 -26.38 7.28 1.26
C LYS A 294 -24.92 7.07 0.78
N PHE A 295 -24.66 7.28 -0.51
CA PHE A 295 -23.30 7.29 -1.03
C PHE A 295 -22.46 8.36 -0.36
N SER A 296 -22.94 9.61 -0.33
CA SER A 296 -22.21 10.75 0.25
C SER A 296 -21.91 10.54 1.73
N GLU A 297 -22.84 9.96 2.50
CA GLU A 297 -22.63 9.60 3.90
C GLU A 297 -21.56 8.51 4.06
N SER A 298 -21.66 7.43 3.29
CA SER A 298 -20.68 6.33 3.30
C SER A 298 -19.29 6.81 2.88
N PHE A 299 -19.23 7.66 1.85
CA PHE A 299 -18.00 8.27 1.37
C PHE A 299 -17.36 9.20 2.42
N LYS A 300 -18.18 10.08 3.04
CA LYS A 300 -17.71 10.96 4.12
C LYS A 300 -17.21 10.15 5.32
N LYS A 301 -17.88 9.06 5.69
CA LYS A 301 -17.42 8.16 6.75
C LYS A 301 -16.06 7.55 6.44
N ARG A 302 -15.77 7.24 5.17
CA ARG A 302 -14.51 6.61 4.73
C ARG A 302 -13.37 7.62 4.55
N TYR A 303 -13.64 8.78 3.96
CA TYR A 303 -12.63 9.78 3.54
C TYR A 303 -12.65 11.07 4.37
N GLY A 304 -13.51 11.19 5.37
CA GLY A 304 -13.64 12.41 6.20
C GLY A 304 -14.30 13.60 5.50
N LYS A 305 -14.52 13.52 4.18
CA LYS A 305 -15.04 14.62 3.33
C LYS A 305 -16.16 14.12 2.44
N THR A 306 -17.09 15.02 2.09
CA THR A 306 -18.10 14.71 1.09
C THR A 306 -17.47 14.52 -0.30
N PRO A 307 -18.11 13.76 -1.22
CA PRO A 307 -17.59 13.56 -2.59
C PRO A 307 -17.26 14.87 -3.32
N SER A 308 -18.14 15.88 -3.20
CA SER A 308 -17.93 17.21 -3.82
C SER A 308 -16.67 17.90 -3.29
N ARG A 309 -16.50 17.87 -1.96
CA ARG A 309 -15.34 18.49 -1.31
C ARG A 309 -14.04 17.74 -1.65
N TYR A 310 -14.10 16.40 -1.68
CA TYR A 310 -12.97 15.56 -2.06
C TYR A 310 -12.49 15.87 -3.48
N ARG A 311 -13.43 15.96 -4.45
CA ARG A 311 -13.13 16.38 -5.83
C ARG A 311 -12.47 17.76 -5.89
N ALA A 312 -13.06 18.75 -5.22
CA ALA A 312 -12.55 20.12 -5.25
C ALA A 312 -11.13 20.24 -4.69
N ASP A 313 -10.85 19.59 -3.54
CA ASP A 313 -9.56 19.61 -2.89
C ASP A 313 -8.46 18.99 -3.76
N LYS A 314 -8.74 17.82 -4.39
CA LYS A 314 -7.78 17.15 -5.27
C LYS A 314 -7.54 17.91 -6.58
N THR A 315 -8.58 18.50 -7.17
CA THR A 315 -8.45 19.32 -8.40
C THR A 315 -7.60 20.57 -8.13
N ASN A 316 -7.75 21.19 -6.96
CA ASN A 316 -6.94 22.35 -6.57
C ASN A 316 -5.49 21.97 -6.26
N ALA A 317 -5.23 20.81 -5.68
CA ALA A 317 -3.89 20.31 -5.44
C ALA A 317 -3.13 20.08 -6.76
N VAL A 318 -3.78 19.46 -7.76
CA VAL A 318 -3.18 19.25 -9.10
C VAL A 318 -2.88 20.57 -9.79
N LYS A 319 -3.78 21.58 -9.71
CA LYS A 319 -3.53 22.91 -10.30
C LYS A 319 -2.31 23.60 -9.68
N ARG A 320 -2.17 23.56 -8.35
CA ARG A 320 -1.01 24.16 -7.65
C ARG A 320 0.30 23.49 -8.04
N SER A 321 0.30 22.16 -8.22
CA SER A 321 1.49 21.40 -8.64
C SER A 321 1.93 21.75 -10.08
N ILE A 322 1.00 22.16 -10.94
CA ILE A 322 1.29 22.60 -12.31
C ILE A 322 1.83 24.04 -12.32
N GLU A 323 1.26 24.91 -11.50
CA GLU A 323 1.69 26.33 -11.40
C GLU A 323 3.10 26.45 -10.83
N THR A 324 3.46 25.63 -9.84
CA THR A 324 4.84 25.60 -9.27
C THR A 324 5.89 24.97 -10.20
N LYS A 325 5.49 24.24 -11.25
CA LYS A 325 6.42 23.69 -12.26
C LYS A 325 6.66 24.63 -13.45
N THR A 326 5.95 25.77 -13.52
CA THR A 326 6.01 26.71 -14.65
C THR A 326 6.73 28.03 -14.26
N GLU A 327 7.11 28.20 -13.01
CA GLU A 327 8.03 29.24 -12.50
C GLU A 327 9.44 28.63 -12.31
#